data_67d0dbf14e8b8d262e5aaf78e8d8dbee
#
_entry.id   67d0dbf14e8b8d262e5aaf78e8d8dbee
#
_cell.length_a   1.000
_cell.length_b   1.000
_cell.length_c   1.000
_cell.angle_alpha   90.00
_cell.angle_beta   90.00
_cell.angle_gamma   90.00
#
_symmetry.space_group_name_H-M   'P 1'
#
loop_
_entity.id
_entity.type
_entity.pdbx_description
1 polymer ?
#
loop_
_entity_poly.entity_id
_entity_poly.type
_entity_poly.pdbx_seq_one_letter_code
_entity_poly.pdbx_strand_id
1 'polypeptide(L)'
;MPKHAFSHVDTWVFDLDNTLYPPSARLFDQIEQRMTSWVMNALDVDHARANYLRKHYWHSYGTTLAGLMREHAVDPGPYLHDVHDISFDALTPDPVLADRIRALPGRRIIYTNGTAP
;
A
#
# COMPACT_ATOMS: atom_id res chain seq x y z
N MET A 1 5.35 27.26 7.92
CA MET A 1 4.71 26.56 9.04
C MET A 1 5.28 27.06 10.35
N PRO A 2 4.48 27.48 11.31
CA PRO A 2 4.96 28.03 12.57
C PRO A 2 5.60 26.94 13.44
N LYS A 3 6.89 26.98 13.59
CA LYS A 3 7.64 26.01 14.42
C LYS A 3 7.14 25.97 15.87
N HIS A 4 6.71 27.12 16.39
CA HIS A 4 6.26 27.24 17.78
C HIS A 4 4.95 26.49 18.07
N ALA A 5 4.06 26.31 17.07
CA ALA A 5 2.81 25.60 17.24
C ALA A 5 3.01 24.13 17.61
N PHE A 6 4.16 23.54 17.24
CA PHE A 6 4.47 22.14 17.45
C PHE A 6 5.68 21.91 18.36
N SER A 7 6.10 22.95 19.11
CA SER A 7 7.29 22.86 19.96
C SER A 7 7.18 21.82 21.07
N HIS A 8 5.97 21.44 21.46
CA HIS A 8 5.69 20.40 22.47
C HIS A 8 5.67 18.98 21.91
N VAL A 9 5.74 18.85 20.57
CA VAL A 9 5.66 17.55 19.90
C VAL A 9 7.05 16.90 19.88
N ASP A 10 7.12 15.65 20.36
CA ASP A 10 8.35 14.84 20.41
C ASP A 10 8.26 13.55 19.60
N THR A 11 7.11 13.28 18.99
CA THR A 11 6.90 12.10 18.16
C THR A 11 6.11 12.49 16.91
N TRP A 12 6.60 12.04 15.75
CA TRP A 12 6.01 12.30 14.45
C TRP A 12 5.64 10.97 13.80
N VAL A 13 4.38 10.86 13.40
CA VAL A 13 3.85 9.66 12.76
C VAL A 13 3.52 9.98 11.32
N PHE A 14 4.08 9.20 10.39
CA PHE A 14 3.93 9.39 8.95
C PHE A 14 3.14 8.26 8.33
N ASP A 15 2.15 8.59 7.50
CA ASP A 15 1.62 7.67 6.53
C ASP A 15 2.68 7.45 5.43
N LEU A 16 2.77 6.24 4.90
CA LEU A 16 3.77 5.91 3.88
C LEU A 16 3.21 6.08 2.46
N ASP A 17 2.15 5.32 2.16
CA ASP A 17 1.67 5.17 0.78
C ASP A 17 1.03 6.45 0.28
N ASN A 18 1.47 6.91 -0.90
CA ASN A 18 1.02 8.16 -1.54
C ASN A 18 1.19 9.40 -0.66
N THR A 19 2.04 9.32 0.36
CA THR A 19 2.35 10.41 1.29
C THR A 19 3.84 10.72 1.31
N LEU A 20 4.69 9.74 1.64
CA LEU A 20 6.14 9.88 1.59
C LEU A 20 6.70 9.70 0.18
N TYR A 21 5.91 9.15 -0.72
CA TYR A 21 6.14 9.19 -2.16
C TYR A 21 4.86 9.65 -2.87
N PRO A 22 4.96 10.26 -4.07
CA PRO A 22 3.78 10.82 -4.73
C PRO A 22 2.92 9.73 -5.40
N PRO A 23 1.59 9.94 -5.53
CA PRO A 23 0.71 9.06 -6.30
C PRO A 23 1.14 8.86 -7.75
N SER A 24 1.87 9.84 -8.32
CA SER A 24 2.41 9.75 -9.68
C SER A 24 3.42 8.61 -9.88
N ALA A 25 3.97 8.04 -8.81
CA ALA A 25 4.79 6.83 -8.89
C ALA A 25 3.99 5.59 -9.31
N ARG A 26 2.68 5.61 -9.17
CA ARG A 26 1.74 4.58 -9.62
C ARG A 26 2.02 3.18 -9.07
N LEU A 27 2.48 3.08 -7.84
CA LEU A 27 2.75 1.78 -7.23
C LEU A 27 1.48 0.96 -7.05
N PHE A 28 0.37 1.61 -6.72
CA PHE A 28 -0.92 0.92 -6.57
C PHE A 28 -1.46 0.39 -7.89
N ASP A 29 -1.18 1.04 -9.03
CA ASP A 29 -1.55 0.51 -10.34
C ASP A 29 -0.89 -0.86 -10.58
N GLN A 30 0.37 -1.00 -10.22
CA GLN A 30 1.08 -2.28 -10.31
C GLN A 30 0.46 -3.34 -9.38
N ILE A 31 0.15 -2.95 -8.15
CA ILE A 31 -0.49 -3.85 -7.17
C ILE A 31 -1.85 -4.32 -7.68
N GLU A 32 -2.67 -3.42 -8.20
CA GLU A 32 -3.98 -3.76 -8.76
C GLU A 32 -3.89 -4.73 -9.93
N GLN A 33 -2.93 -4.53 -10.83
CA GLN A 33 -2.70 -5.45 -11.94
C GLN A 33 -2.29 -6.84 -11.44
N ARG A 34 -1.44 -6.91 -10.44
CA ARG A 34 -1.03 -8.17 -9.83
C ARG A 34 -2.17 -8.85 -9.10
N MET A 35 -3.00 -8.09 -8.40
CA MET A 35 -4.21 -8.61 -7.73
C MET A 35 -5.15 -9.25 -8.74
N THR A 36 -5.42 -8.57 -9.85
CA THR A 36 -6.28 -9.09 -10.91
C THR A 36 -5.69 -10.38 -11.52
N SER A 37 -4.41 -10.38 -11.84
CA SER A 37 -3.72 -11.57 -12.37
C SER A 37 -3.74 -12.73 -11.38
N TRP A 38 -3.54 -12.46 -10.11
CA TRP A 38 -3.57 -13.48 -9.06
C TRP A 38 -4.96 -14.14 -8.98
N VAL A 39 -6.01 -13.33 -9.01
CA VAL A 39 -7.41 -13.84 -8.97
C VAL A 39 -7.71 -14.66 -10.22
N MET A 40 -7.27 -14.22 -11.40
CA MET A 40 -7.44 -14.99 -12.64
C MET A 40 -6.86 -16.39 -12.53
N ASN A 41 -5.65 -16.48 -12.00
CA ASN A 41 -4.94 -17.75 -11.87
C ASN A 41 -5.50 -18.63 -10.77
N ALA A 42 -5.79 -18.05 -9.61
CA ALA A 42 -6.24 -18.79 -8.44
C ALA A 42 -7.68 -19.33 -8.58
N LEU A 43 -8.55 -18.56 -9.22
CA LEU A 43 -9.98 -18.90 -9.37
C LEU A 43 -10.32 -19.40 -10.78
N ASP A 44 -9.35 -19.43 -11.69
CA ASP A 44 -9.53 -19.83 -13.09
C ASP A 44 -10.68 -19.05 -13.77
N VAL A 45 -10.57 -17.73 -13.69
CA VAL A 45 -11.53 -16.79 -14.28
C VAL A 45 -10.81 -15.84 -15.24
N ASP A 46 -11.57 -15.21 -16.13
CA ASP A 46 -11.01 -14.23 -17.07
C ASP A 46 -10.74 -12.88 -16.38
N HIS A 47 -10.09 -11.98 -17.12
CA HIS A 47 -9.72 -10.65 -16.62
C HIS A 47 -10.93 -9.85 -16.16
N ALA A 48 -12.01 -9.85 -16.93
CA ALA A 48 -13.21 -9.09 -16.61
C ALA A 48 -13.85 -9.59 -15.29
N ARG A 49 -13.93 -10.90 -15.11
CA ARG A 49 -14.48 -11.50 -13.90
C ARG A 49 -13.57 -11.27 -12.71
N ALA A 50 -12.27 -11.42 -12.88
CA ALA A 50 -11.29 -11.16 -11.82
C ALA A 50 -11.35 -9.71 -11.34
N ASN A 51 -11.44 -8.77 -12.25
CA ASN A 51 -11.56 -7.34 -11.95
C ASN A 51 -12.85 -7.03 -11.20
N TYR A 52 -13.97 -7.66 -11.62
CA TYR A 52 -15.24 -7.53 -10.94
C TYR A 52 -15.16 -8.05 -9.50
N LEU A 53 -14.61 -9.24 -9.30
CA LEU A 53 -14.49 -9.86 -7.97
C LEU A 53 -13.58 -9.03 -7.05
N ARG A 54 -12.48 -8.51 -7.57
CA ARG A 54 -11.57 -7.66 -6.81
C ARG A 54 -12.30 -6.45 -6.22
N LYS A 55 -13.07 -5.75 -7.05
CA LYS A 55 -13.83 -4.58 -6.64
C LYS A 55 -15.01 -4.94 -5.75
N HIS A 56 -15.72 -6.02 -6.07
CA HIS A 56 -16.87 -6.49 -5.30
C HIS A 56 -16.47 -6.87 -3.88
N TYR A 57 -15.38 -7.60 -3.72
CA TYR A 57 -14.91 -8.01 -2.39
C TYR A 57 -14.39 -6.82 -1.58
N TRP A 58 -13.73 -5.87 -2.24
CA TRP A 58 -13.32 -4.64 -1.59
C TRP A 58 -14.51 -3.89 -0.98
N HIS A 59 -15.60 -3.77 -1.74
CA HIS A 59 -16.82 -3.13 -1.24
C HIS A 59 -17.52 -3.92 -0.15
N SER A 60 -17.61 -5.24 -0.32
CA SER A 60 -18.44 -6.09 0.55
C SER A 60 -17.72 -6.51 1.84
N TYR A 61 -16.40 -6.64 1.81
CA TYR A 61 -15.60 -7.17 2.93
C TYR A 61 -14.52 -6.19 3.41
N GLY A 62 -14.41 -5.03 2.85
CA GLY A 62 -13.43 -4.02 3.21
C GLY A 62 -12.12 -4.12 2.45
N THR A 63 -11.66 -5.32 2.10
CA THR A 63 -10.49 -5.56 1.24
C THR A 63 -10.77 -6.72 0.30
N THR A 64 -10.07 -6.72 -0.84
CA THR A 64 -10.13 -7.85 -1.77
C THR A 64 -9.70 -9.16 -1.10
N LEU A 65 -8.62 -9.11 -0.33
CA LEU A 65 -8.09 -10.29 0.37
C LEU A 65 -9.09 -10.85 1.37
N ALA A 66 -9.78 -10.00 2.12
CA ALA A 66 -10.79 -10.45 3.08
C ALA A 66 -11.90 -11.25 2.38
N GLY A 67 -12.35 -10.78 1.22
CA GLY A 67 -13.33 -11.51 0.41
C GLY A 67 -12.80 -12.81 -0.15
N LEU A 68 -11.57 -12.84 -0.63
CA LEU A 68 -10.92 -14.06 -1.14
C LEU A 68 -10.78 -15.11 -0.04
N MET A 69 -10.42 -14.71 1.17
CA MET A 69 -10.30 -15.60 2.31
C MET A 69 -11.67 -16.18 2.71
N ARG A 70 -12.67 -15.34 2.73
CA ARG A 70 -14.01 -15.72 3.17
C ARG A 70 -14.73 -16.59 2.16
N GLU A 71 -14.69 -16.24 0.88
CA GLU A 71 -15.46 -16.91 -0.17
C GLU A 71 -14.72 -18.10 -0.79
N HIS A 72 -13.39 -18.10 -0.77
CA HIS A 72 -12.57 -19.07 -1.48
C HIS A 72 -11.52 -19.75 -0.61
N ALA A 73 -11.50 -19.47 0.69
CA ALA A 73 -10.52 -20.00 1.65
C ALA A 73 -9.06 -19.79 1.21
N VAL A 74 -8.77 -18.65 0.59
CA VAL A 74 -7.43 -18.32 0.10
C VAL A 74 -6.45 -18.15 1.26
N ASP A 75 -5.26 -18.73 1.13
CA ASP A 75 -4.15 -18.48 2.04
C ASP A 75 -3.59 -17.06 1.76
N PRO A 76 -3.58 -16.16 2.76
CA PRO A 76 -3.11 -14.79 2.55
C PRO A 76 -1.61 -14.68 2.25
N GLY A 77 -0.78 -15.63 2.69
CA GLY A 77 0.67 -15.56 2.54
C GLY A 77 1.13 -15.43 1.09
N PRO A 78 0.85 -16.40 0.22
CA PRO A 78 1.21 -16.32 -1.19
C PRO A 78 0.60 -15.14 -1.92
N TYR A 79 -0.64 -14.79 -1.62
CA TYR A 79 -1.31 -13.61 -2.18
C TYR A 79 -0.55 -12.32 -1.86
N LEU A 80 -0.26 -12.08 -0.59
CA LEU A 80 0.43 -10.86 -0.14
C LEU A 80 1.82 -10.75 -0.73
N HIS A 81 2.55 -11.86 -0.80
CA HIS A 81 3.88 -11.89 -1.40
C HIS A 81 3.84 -11.53 -2.88
N ASP A 82 2.93 -12.13 -3.64
CA ASP A 82 2.85 -11.93 -5.10
C ASP A 82 2.39 -10.52 -5.47
N VAL A 83 1.33 -10.02 -4.83
CA VAL A 83 0.78 -8.70 -5.20
C VAL A 83 1.70 -7.55 -4.82
N HIS A 84 2.59 -7.73 -3.87
CA HIS A 84 3.58 -6.72 -3.44
C HIS A 84 4.94 -6.86 -4.14
N ASP A 85 5.11 -7.85 -5.00
CA ASP A 85 6.33 -8.02 -5.81
C ASP A 85 6.27 -7.09 -7.03
N ILE A 86 6.46 -5.82 -6.79
CA ILE A 86 6.33 -4.73 -7.76
C ILE A 86 7.67 -4.02 -7.96
N SER A 87 7.77 -3.28 -9.07
CA SER A 87 8.93 -2.42 -9.34
C SER A 87 8.83 -1.11 -8.60
N PHE A 88 9.94 -0.68 -7.99
CA PHE A 88 10.09 0.63 -7.36
C PHE A 88 10.88 1.62 -8.24
N ASP A 89 11.09 1.29 -9.51
CA ASP A 89 11.92 2.12 -10.41
C ASP A 89 11.33 3.52 -10.63
N ALA A 90 10.01 3.67 -10.48
CA ALA A 90 9.35 4.96 -10.59
C ALA A 90 9.54 5.87 -9.37
N LEU A 91 10.05 5.33 -8.26
CA LEU A 91 10.38 6.13 -7.07
C LEU A 91 11.71 6.83 -7.28
N THR A 92 11.70 8.14 -7.04
CA THR A 92 12.91 8.94 -7.08
C THR A 92 13.22 9.46 -5.67
N PRO A 93 14.52 9.52 -5.28
CA PRO A 93 14.88 10.13 -4.00
C PRO A 93 14.39 11.56 -3.91
N ASP A 94 13.92 11.95 -2.73
CA ASP A 94 13.55 13.32 -2.40
C ASP A 94 14.44 13.80 -1.24
N PRO A 95 15.65 14.32 -1.53
CA PRO A 95 16.58 14.74 -0.49
C PRO A 95 16.04 15.87 0.38
N VAL A 96 15.24 16.77 -0.20
CA VAL A 96 14.67 17.90 0.55
C VAL A 96 13.69 17.39 1.60
N LEU A 97 12.78 16.48 1.22
CA LEU A 97 11.85 15.86 2.16
C LEU A 97 12.59 15.06 3.24
N ALA A 98 13.57 14.27 2.84
CA ALA A 98 14.38 13.48 3.76
C ALA A 98 15.10 14.36 4.79
N ASP A 99 15.69 15.47 4.36
CA ASP A 99 16.38 16.39 5.27
C ASP A 99 15.40 17.06 6.23
N ARG A 100 14.23 17.44 5.77
CA ARG A 100 13.19 18.03 6.62
C ARG A 100 12.70 17.07 7.68
N ILE A 101 12.52 15.79 7.32
CA ILE A 101 12.14 14.73 8.27
C ILE A 101 13.25 14.51 9.30
N ARG A 102 14.51 14.46 8.88
CA ARG A 102 15.66 14.32 9.79
C ARG A 102 15.80 15.48 10.76
N ALA A 103 15.38 16.66 10.35
CA ALA A 103 15.44 17.87 11.18
C ALA A 103 14.34 17.92 12.25
N LEU A 104 13.31 17.05 12.17
CA LEU A 104 12.28 16.99 13.19
C LEU A 104 12.86 16.45 14.49
N PRO A 105 12.60 17.13 15.64
CA PRO A 105 13.07 16.65 16.93
C PRO A 105 12.26 15.46 17.41
N GLY A 106 12.92 14.51 18.12
CA GLY A 106 12.26 13.39 18.75
C GLY A 106 12.13 12.16 17.85
N ARG A 107 11.11 11.37 18.10
CA ARG A 107 10.87 10.09 17.41
C ARG A 107 10.15 10.30 16.09
N ARG A 108 10.52 9.49 15.11
CA ARG A 108 9.88 9.43 13.79
C ARG A 108 9.41 8.02 13.53
N ILE A 109 8.11 7.85 13.30
CA ILE A 109 7.46 6.55 13.16
C ILE A 109 6.68 6.53 11.85
N ILE A 110 6.80 5.43 11.10
CA ILE A 110 5.94 5.16 9.96
C ILE A 110 4.78 4.29 10.42
N TYR A 111 3.56 4.73 10.13
CA TYR A 111 2.33 4.00 10.40
C TYR A 111 1.67 3.67 9.07
N THR A 112 1.62 2.39 8.72
CA THR A 112 1.13 1.95 7.42
C THR A 112 0.40 0.61 7.55
N ASN A 113 -0.54 0.36 6.62
CA ASN A 113 -1.16 -0.95 6.43
C ASN A 113 -0.34 -1.89 5.53
N GLY A 114 0.76 -1.39 4.95
CA GLY A 114 1.66 -2.21 4.16
C GLY A 114 2.45 -3.20 5.00
N THR A 115 2.97 -4.22 4.34
CA THR A 115 3.84 -5.22 4.98
C THR A 115 5.26 -4.68 5.14
N ALA A 116 5.95 -5.11 6.19
CA ALA A 116 7.38 -4.87 6.31
C ALA A 116 8.15 -5.76 5.30
N PRO A 117 9.29 -5.28 4.79
CA PRO A 117 10.13 -6.11 3.92
C PRO A 117 10.75 -7.28 4.65
#